data_2806b2da3fc751f5b05cf8dd197fa1ae
#
_entry.id   2806b2da3fc751f5b05cf8dd197fa1ae
#
_cell.length_a   1.000
_cell.length_b   1.000
_cell.length_c   1.000
_cell.angle_alpha   90.00
_cell.angle_beta   90.00
_cell.angle_gamma   90.00
#
_symmetry.space_group_name_H-M   'P 1'
#
loop_
_entity.id
_entity.type
_entity.pdbx_description
1 polymer ?
#
loop_
_entity_poly.entity_id
_entity_poly.type
_entity_poly.pdbx_seq_one_letter_code
_entity_poly.pdbx_strand_id
1 'polypeptide(L)'
;EISCSLVGSEMCIRDSSMRVGLGPLSIVVGIIFYRKVVVFTKRADIEAKTEALVMPIIEANNLELVDVEYVKEGSDYYLRVYADKEGGITIGDCEIVNRALGDLLDQDDYIGDAYILEVSSPGLTRPLKKEKDFKRSIGKVVEIKTFAKVNGAKEFEGVLKAYDENTVTIELEDETEITITRKDISMIRLAFIY
;
A
#
# COMPACT_ATOMS: atom_id res chain seq x y z
N GLU A 1 -8.22 -5.96 13.55
CA GLU A 1 -7.74 -6.14 12.17
C GLU A 1 -8.91 -6.65 11.31
N ILE A 2 -9.41 -5.78 10.44
CA ILE A 2 -10.38 -6.18 9.42
C ILE A 2 -9.56 -6.35 8.15
N SER A 3 -9.23 -7.58 7.81
CA SER A 3 -8.59 -7.94 6.55
C SER A 3 -9.64 -8.64 5.68
N CYS A 4 -9.91 -8.09 4.51
CA CYS A 4 -10.66 -8.76 3.47
C CYS A 4 -9.66 -9.34 2.48
N SER A 5 -9.28 -10.60 2.69
CA SER A 5 -8.56 -11.39 1.70
C SER A 5 -9.60 -12.16 0.92
N LEU A 6 -10.05 -11.62 -0.20
CA LEU A 6 -10.82 -12.39 -1.19
C LEU A 6 -9.82 -13.21 -1.99
N VAL A 7 -9.63 -14.45 -1.58
CA VAL A 7 -9.09 -15.48 -2.46
C VAL A 7 -10.20 -15.77 -3.47
N GLY A 8 -10.24 -14.95 -4.52
CA GLY A 8 -11.08 -15.19 -5.67
C GLY A 8 -10.61 -16.47 -6.34
N SER A 9 -11.48 -17.50 -6.32
CA SER A 9 -11.32 -18.77 -7.00
C SER A 9 -11.49 -18.59 -8.52
N GLU A 10 -10.72 -17.71 -9.13
CA GLU A 10 -10.44 -17.72 -10.55
C GLU A 10 -8.98 -17.32 -10.73
N MET A 11 -8.15 -18.33 -10.56
CA MET A 11 -6.78 -18.31 -11.02
C MET A 11 -6.83 -18.21 -12.54
N CYS A 12 -6.71 -17.01 -13.08
CA CYS A 12 -6.48 -16.84 -14.51
C CYS A 12 -5.09 -17.38 -14.85
N ILE A 13 -5.00 -18.71 -14.92
CA ILE A 13 -3.89 -19.39 -15.59
C ILE A 13 -4.14 -19.19 -17.08
N ARG A 14 -3.56 -18.15 -17.62
CA ARG A 14 -3.51 -17.97 -19.07
C ARG A 14 -2.37 -18.82 -19.61
N ASP A 15 -2.71 -20.09 -19.84
CA ASP A 15 -1.87 -21.03 -20.58
C ASP A 15 -1.92 -20.66 -22.09
N SER A 16 -0.94 -19.86 -22.54
CA SER A 16 -0.80 -19.53 -23.95
C SER A 16 0.20 -20.44 -24.63
N SER A 17 -0.14 -21.71 -24.77
CA SER A 17 0.49 -22.60 -25.73
C SER A 17 -0.31 -22.65 -27.04
N MET A 18 -0.26 -21.61 -27.84
CA MET A 18 -0.63 -21.71 -29.26
C MET A 18 0.59 -22.13 -30.06
N ARG A 19 0.62 -23.43 -30.40
CA ARG A 19 1.47 -23.96 -31.47
C ARG A 19 0.88 -23.46 -32.78
N VAL A 20 1.56 -22.50 -33.43
CA VAL A 20 1.25 -22.12 -34.81
C VAL A 20 2.08 -22.97 -35.73
N GLY A 21 1.40 -23.84 -36.48
CA GLY A 21 2.02 -24.62 -37.58
C GLY A 21 2.40 -23.70 -38.74
N LEU A 22 3.61 -23.91 -39.25
CA LEU A 22 4.15 -23.26 -40.46
C LEU A 22 3.46 -23.80 -41.71
N GLY A 23 2.80 -22.91 -42.48
CA GLY A 23 2.43 -23.12 -43.87
C GLY A 23 2.82 -21.89 -44.68
N PRO A 24 3.23 -22.04 -46.00
CA PRO A 24 4.01 -21.03 -46.71
C PRO A 24 3.16 -20.03 -47.50
N LEU A 25 3.70 -18.79 -47.57
CA LEU A 25 3.54 -17.76 -48.61
C LEU A 25 2.14 -17.18 -48.88
N SER A 26 1.86 -15.95 -48.49
CA SER A 26 1.92 -14.77 -49.34
C SER A 26 1.09 -13.61 -48.74
N ILE A 27 1.56 -12.41 -49.11
CA ILE A 27 0.85 -11.08 -49.06
C ILE A 27 1.05 -10.28 -47.79
N VAL A 28 1.95 -9.34 -47.98
CA VAL A 28 2.20 -8.11 -47.23
C VAL A 28 0.88 -7.37 -46.95
N VAL A 29 0.42 -7.41 -45.73
CA VAL A 29 -0.42 -6.34 -45.15
C VAL A 29 0.16 -6.08 -43.76
N GLY A 30 0.59 -4.85 -43.54
CA GLY A 30 1.28 -4.42 -42.32
C GLY A 30 0.43 -4.60 -41.08
N ILE A 31 0.55 -5.72 -40.43
CA ILE A 31 0.15 -5.89 -39.05
C ILE A 31 1.33 -5.37 -38.24
N ILE A 32 1.18 -4.14 -37.78
CA ILE A 32 2.01 -3.59 -36.72
C ILE A 32 1.77 -4.48 -35.51
N PHE A 33 2.63 -5.51 -35.34
CA PHE A 33 2.74 -6.20 -34.08
C PHE A 33 3.23 -5.17 -33.08
N TYR A 34 2.32 -4.63 -32.29
CA TYR A 34 2.65 -4.01 -31.01
C TYR A 34 3.30 -5.11 -30.18
N ARG A 35 4.59 -5.25 -30.33
CA ARG A 35 5.43 -6.02 -29.42
C ARG A 35 5.32 -5.31 -28.09
N LYS A 36 4.43 -5.80 -27.20
CA LYS A 36 4.29 -5.32 -25.82
C LYS A 36 5.70 -5.44 -25.23
N VAL A 37 6.40 -4.33 -25.18
CA VAL A 37 7.71 -4.26 -24.51
C VAL A 37 7.38 -4.49 -23.05
N VAL A 38 7.73 -5.65 -22.53
CA VAL A 38 7.69 -5.90 -21.10
C VAL A 38 8.77 -4.99 -20.50
N VAL A 39 8.37 -3.77 -20.17
CA VAL A 39 9.18 -2.88 -19.37
C VAL A 39 9.20 -3.52 -18.00
N PHE A 40 10.38 -3.93 -17.52
CA PHE A 40 10.56 -4.28 -16.12
C PHE A 40 10.27 -3.04 -15.30
N THR A 41 9.04 -2.87 -14.92
CA THR A 41 8.59 -1.75 -14.09
C THR A 41 9.18 -1.94 -12.71
N LYS A 42 9.92 -0.94 -12.25
CA LYS A 42 10.44 -0.94 -10.89
C LYS A 42 9.25 -0.97 -9.93
N ARG A 43 9.42 -1.58 -8.76
CA ARG A 43 8.41 -1.63 -7.69
C ARG A 43 7.70 -0.27 -7.49
N ALA A 44 8.48 0.81 -7.40
CA ALA A 44 7.96 2.17 -7.23
C ALA A 44 7.04 2.63 -8.38
N ASP A 45 7.32 2.19 -9.62
CA ASP A 45 6.50 2.54 -10.78
C ASP A 45 5.16 1.80 -10.76
N ILE A 46 5.14 0.54 -10.26
CA ILE A 46 3.91 -0.24 -10.06
C ILE A 46 3.06 0.42 -8.98
N GLU A 47 3.66 0.74 -7.82
CA GLU A 47 2.98 1.40 -6.70
C GLU A 47 2.37 2.74 -7.14
N ALA A 48 3.13 3.58 -7.85
CA ALA A 48 2.66 4.89 -8.33
C ALA A 48 1.52 4.78 -9.37
N LYS A 49 1.62 3.82 -10.30
CA LYS A 49 0.53 3.58 -11.26
C LYS A 49 -0.73 3.06 -10.59
N THR A 50 -0.59 2.12 -9.68
CA THR A 50 -1.72 1.59 -8.90
C THR A 50 -2.36 2.69 -8.06
N GLU A 51 -1.56 3.57 -7.43
CA GLU A 51 -2.05 4.74 -6.67
C GLU A 51 -2.91 5.63 -7.59
N ALA A 52 -2.44 5.93 -8.80
CA ALA A 52 -3.19 6.74 -9.77
C ALA A 52 -4.51 6.08 -10.23
N LEU A 53 -4.53 4.75 -10.39
CA LEU A 53 -5.73 4.00 -10.81
C LEU A 53 -6.76 3.88 -9.68
N VAL A 54 -6.31 3.72 -8.44
CA VAL A 54 -7.21 3.53 -7.30
C VAL A 54 -7.79 4.84 -6.78
N MET A 55 -7.11 5.98 -6.95
CA MET A 55 -7.57 7.28 -6.45
C MET A 55 -9.01 7.63 -6.83
N PRO A 56 -9.43 7.57 -8.12
CA PRO A 56 -10.82 7.90 -8.47
C PRO A 56 -11.84 6.93 -7.85
N ILE A 57 -11.49 5.66 -7.63
CA ILE A 57 -12.35 4.68 -6.96
C ILE A 57 -12.52 5.04 -5.48
N ILE A 58 -11.44 5.39 -4.83
CA ILE A 58 -11.38 5.79 -3.41
C ILE A 58 -12.22 7.05 -3.19
N GLU A 59 -12.05 8.08 -4.04
CA GLU A 59 -12.80 9.34 -3.97
C GLU A 59 -14.31 9.12 -4.20
N ALA A 60 -14.67 8.31 -5.18
CA ALA A 60 -16.07 8.01 -5.49
C ALA A 60 -16.81 7.30 -4.33
N ASN A 61 -16.09 6.60 -3.49
CA ASN A 61 -16.65 5.88 -2.34
C ASN A 61 -16.45 6.62 -0.99
N ASN A 62 -15.99 7.86 -1.00
CA ASN A 62 -15.66 8.65 0.20
C ASN A 62 -14.70 7.92 1.15
N LEU A 63 -13.72 7.25 0.57
CA LEU A 63 -12.64 6.58 1.27
C LEU A 63 -11.37 7.45 1.23
N GLU A 64 -10.38 7.10 2.02
CA GLU A 64 -9.06 7.72 2.00
C GLU A 64 -8.00 6.67 1.67
N LEU A 65 -7.19 6.92 0.65
CA LEU A 65 -6.05 6.07 0.34
C LEU A 65 -4.92 6.34 1.33
N VAL A 66 -4.55 5.31 2.07
CA VAL A 66 -3.45 5.37 3.03
C VAL A 66 -2.13 5.06 2.35
N ASP A 67 -2.07 3.92 1.64
CA ASP A 67 -0.85 3.47 0.99
C ASP A 67 -1.12 2.39 -0.05
N VAL A 68 -0.14 2.22 -0.96
CA VAL A 68 -0.07 1.11 -1.91
C VAL A 68 1.32 0.49 -1.77
N GLU A 69 1.37 -0.84 -1.63
CA GLU A 69 2.61 -1.58 -1.50
C GLU A 69 2.62 -2.75 -2.49
N TYR A 70 3.73 -2.91 -3.22
CA TYR A 70 3.99 -4.08 -4.04
C TYR A 70 5.15 -4.86 -3.44
N VAL A 71 4.86 -5.98 -2.77
CA VAL A 71 5.84 -6.74 -1.99
C VAL A 71 5.89 -8.20 -2.44
N LYS A 72 7.07 -8.80 -2.31
CA LYS A 72 7.26 -10.23 -2.49
C LYS A 72 7.34 -10.92 -1.14
N GLU A 73 6.47 -11.88 -0.91
CA GLU A 73 6.47 -12.70 0.30
C GLU A 73 6.56 -14.18 -0.10
N GLY A 74 7.68 -14.81 0.22
CA GLY A 74 7.94 -16.18 -0.21
C GLY A 74 8.05 -16.29 -1.74
N SER A 75 7.16 -17.07 -2.37
CA SER A 75 7.07 -17.26 -3.82
C SER A 75 6.19 -16.22 -4.51
N ASP A 76 5.27 -15.58 -3.77
CA ASP A 76 4.19 -14.82 -4.34
C ASP A 76 4.40 -13.32 -4.20
N TYR A 77 3.87 -12.56 -5.17
CA TYR A 77 3.82 -11.11 -5.09
C TYR A 77 2.44 -10.68 -4.60
N TYR A 78 2.42 -9.63 -3.78
CA TYR A 78 1.22 -9.03 -3.23
C TYR A 78 1.15 -7.57 -3.63
N LEU A 79 0.03 -7.17 -4.21
CA LEU A 79 -0.32 -5.77 -4.43
C LEU A 79 -1.32 -5.39 -3.34
N ARG A 80 -0.85 -4.65 -2.33
CA ARG A 80 -1.64 -4.27 -1.17
C ARG A 80 -2.07 -2.82 -1.27
N VAL A 81 -3.37 -2.60 -1.17
CA VAL A 81 -3.98 -1.28 -1.12
C VAL A 81 -4.56 -1.09 0.27
N TYR A 82 -4.06 -0.10 0.98
CA TYR A 82 -4.56 0.27 2.29
C TYR A 82 -5.47 1.47 2.16
N ALA A 83 -6.74 1.28 2.48
CA ALA A 83 -7.75 2.32 2.48
C ALA A 83 -8.35 2.50 3.88
N ASP A 84 -8.80 3.70 4.19
CA ASP A 84 -9.45 4.02 5.44
C ASP A 84 -10.67 4.91 5.22
N LYS A 85 -11.48 5.09 6.24
CA LYS A 85 -12.69 5.92 6.22
C LYS A 85 -12.93 6.51 7.60
N GLU A 86 -13.48 7.70 7.67
CA GLU A 86 -13.96 8.26 8.93
C GLU A 86 -15.02 7.33 9.53
N GLY A 87 -14.78 6.87 10.76
CA GLY A 87 -15.61 5.84 11.40
C GLY A 87 -15.22 4.39 11.13
N GLY A 88 -14.15 4.16 10.34
CA GLY A 88 -13.63 2.85 9.99
C GLY A 88 -14.16 2.30 8.68
N ILE A 89 -13.29 1.64 7.93
CA ILE A 89 -13.63 0.99 6.67
C ILE A 89 -14.33 -0.35 6.93
N THR A 90 -15.32 -0.68 6.11
CA THR A 90 -16.03 -1.97 6.17
C THR A 90 -15.50 -2.97 5.15
N ILE A 91 -15.83 -4.26 5.34
CA ILE A 91 -15.48 -5.32 4.37
C ILE A 91 -16.13 -5.02 3.00
N GLY A 92 -17.37 -4.51 2.99
CA GLY A 92 -18.05 -4.13 1.75
C GLY A 92 -17.34 -3.00 0.98
N ASP A 93 -16.80 -2.01 1.68
CA ASP A 93 -16.00 -0.95 1.08
C ASP A 93 -14.72 -1.53 0.43
N CYS A 94 -14.03 -2.44 1.12
CA CYS A 94 -12.85 -3.14 0.59
C CYS A 94 -13.18 -3.97 -0.65
N GLU A 95 -14.32 -4.67 -0.65
CA GLU A 95 -14.77 -5.49 -1.79
C GLU A 95 -15.07 -4.63 -3.03
N ILE A 96 -15.71 -3.47 -2.86
CA ILE A 96 -16.00 -2.53 -3.95
C ILE A 96 -14.68 -2.06 -4.59
N VAL A 97 -13.72 -1.64 -3.77
CA VAL A 97 -12.41 -1.17 -4.25
C VAL A 97 -11.65 -2.31 -4.92
N ASN A 98 -11.62 -3.50 -4.32
CA ASN A 98 -10.92 -4.67 -4.86
C ASN A 98 -11.44 -5.03 -6.26
N ARG A 99 -12.76 -5.12 -6.43
CA ARG A 99 -13.38 -5.45 -7.71
C ARG A 99 -13.12 -4.40 -8.77
N ALA A 100 -13.38 -3.13 -8.46
CA ALA A 100 -13.19 -2.02 -9.41
C ALA A 100 -11.71 -1.84 -9.81
N LEU A 101 -10.79 -2.00 -8.87
CA LEU A 101 -9.36 -1.92 -9.15
C LEU A 101 -8.90 -3.15 -9.95
N GLY A 102 -9.40 -4.35 -9.65
CA GLY A 102 -9.09 -5.57 -10.39
C GLY A 102 -9.43 -5.43 -11.87
N ASP A 103 -10.63 -4.92 -12.19
CA ASP A 103 -11.07 -4.69 -13.58
C ASP A 103 -10.13 -3.72 -14.33
N LEU A 104 -9.63 -2.68 -13.65
CA LEU A 104 -8.68 -1.72 -14.24
C LEU A 104 -7.29 -2.31 -14.43
N LEU A 105 -6.81 -3.11 -13.47
CA LEU A 105 -5.53 -3.79 -13.56
C LEU A 105 -5.50 -4.82 -14.69
N ASP A 106 -6.61 -5.53 -14.91
CA ASP A 106 -6.76 -6.48 -16.02
C ASP A 106 -6.76 -5.79 -17.39
N GLN A 107 -7.31 -4.58 -17.48
CA GLN A 107 -7.30 -3.79 -18.72
C GLN A 107 -5.90 -3.26 -19.05
N ASP A 108 -5.21 -2.70 -18.08
CA ASP A 108 -3.89 -2.08 -18.26
C ASP A 108 -2.74 -3.08 -18.28
N ASP A 109 -2.88 -4.22 -17.59
CA ASP A 109 -1.97 -5.38 -17.56
C ASP A 109 -0.47 -4.97 -17.58
N TYR A 110 -0.08 -4.04 -16.70
CA TYR A 110 1.29 -3.50 -16.63
C TYR A 110 2.20 -4.22 -15.66
N ILE A 111 1.65 -5.13 -14.84
CA ILE A 111 2.39 -5.96 -13.89
C ILE A 111 2.71 -7.28 -14.60
N GLY A 112 4.00 -7.55 -14.80
CA GLY A 112 4.44 -8.74 -15.54
C GLY A 112 4.46 -10.03 -14.74
N ASP A 113 4.48 -9.94 -13.41
CA ASP A 113 4.48 -11.08 -12.50
C ASP A 113 3.04 -11.42 -12.07
N ALA A 114 2.79 -12.69 -11.77
CA ALA A 114 1.54 -13.09 -11.10
C ALA A 114 1.51 -12.50 -9.69
N TYR A 115 0.41 -11.90 -9.29
CA TYR A 115 0.26 -11.26 -7.99
C TYR A 115 -1.12 -11.50 -7.38
N ILE A 116 -1.20 -11.30 -6.07
CA ILE A 116 -2.43 -11.34 -5.30
C ILE A 116 -2.81 -9.90 -4.95
N LEU A 117 -4.02 -9.46 -5.33
CA LEU A 117 -4.55 -8.15 -4.96
C LEU A 117 -5.21 -8.25 -3.58
N GLU A 118 -4.75 -7.44 -2.64
CA GLU A 118 -5.31 -7.32 -1.29
C GLU A 118 -5.73 -5.88 -1.04
N VAL A 119 -7.00 -5.67 -0.69
CA VAL A 119 -7.51 -4.38 -0.20
C VAL A 119 -7.88 -4.52 1.26
N SER A 120 -7.30 -3.69 2.11
CA SER A 120 -7.52 -3.79 3.56
C SER A 120 -7.42 -2.43 4.26
N SER A 121 -7.88 -2.38 5.50
CA SER A 121 -7.57 -1.26 6.37
C SER A 121 -6.08 -1.26 6.74
N PRO A 122 -5.48 -0.09 7.01
CA PRO A 122 -4.07 -0.01 7.41
C PRO A 122 -3.79 -0.71 8.75
N GLY A 123 -4.84 -1.00 9.53
CA GLY A 123 -4.74 -1.51 10.89
C GLY A 123 -4.20 -0.45 11.86
N LEU A 124 -4.65 -0.48 13.10
CA LEU A 124 -4.19 0.45 14.14
C LEU A 124 -2.73 0.22 14.55
N THR A 125 -2.19 -0.96 14.27
CA THR A 125 -0.83 -1.36 14.64
C THR A 125 0.23 -1.04 13.58
N ARG A 126 -0.18 -0.50 12.42
CA ARG A 126 0.76 -0.18 11.34
C ARG A 126 1.78 0.87 11.78
N PRO A 127 3.08 0.61 11.60
CA PRO A 127 4.10 1.61 11.87
C PRO A 127 4.05 2.75 10.85
N LEU A 128 4.23 3.98 11.32
CA LEU A 128 4.36 5.17 10.49
C LEU A 128 5.73 5.16 9.82
N LYS A 129 5.76 5.02 8.49
CA LYS A 129 7.01 4.92 7.73
C LYS A 129 7.20 6.08 6.74
N LYS A 130 6.12 6.49 6.09
CA LYS A 130 6.15 7.51 5.03
C LYS A 130 5.79 8.88 5.60
N GLU A 131 6.24 9.93 4.95
CA GLU A 131 5.94 11.31 5.34
C GLU A 131 4.43 11.58 5.43
N LYS A 132 3.65 11.01 4.51
CA LYS A 132 2.18 11.12 4.54
C LYS A 132 1.56 10.49 5.79
N ASP A 133 2.16 9.42 6.35
CA ASP A 133 1.68 8.80 7.59
C ASP A 133 1.85 9.76 8.77
N PHE A 134 3.02 10.42 8.87
CA PHE A 134 3.29 11.41 9.90
C PHE A 134 2.36 12.62 9.78
N LYS A 135 2.17 13.13 8.55
CA LYS A 135 1.27 14.27 8.29
C LYS A 135 -0.16 14.01 8.76
N ARG A 136 -0.70 12.80 8.55
CA ARG A 136 -2.03 12.38 8.98
C ARG A 136 -2.13 12.12 10.48
N SER A 137 -0.99 11.87 11.13
CA SER A 137 -0.90 11.53 12.55
C SER A 137 -0.60 12.74 13.44
N ILE A 138 -0.40 13.93 12.89
CA ILE A 138 -0.28 15.17 13.68
C ILE A 138 -1.53 15.36 14.51
N GLY A 139 -1.36 15.64 15.81
CA GLY A 139 -2.42 15.81 16.77
C GLY A 139 -3.04 14.50 17.29
N LYS A 140 -2.58 13.35 16.81
CA LYS A 140 -3.01 12.03 17.31
C LYS A 140 -2.01 11.47 18.30
N VAL A 141 -2.48 10.61 19.20
CA VAL A 141 -1.61 9.90 20.15
C VAL A 141 -0.84 8.82 19.41
N VAL A 142 0.48 8.81 19.61
CA VAL A 142 1.41 7.83 19.02
C VAL A 142 2.18 7.10 20.10
N GLU A 143 2.48 5.84 19.85
CA GLU A 143 3.41 5.03 20.64
C GLU A 143 4.75 4.96 19.91
N ILE A 144 5.82 5.35 20.60
CA ILE A 144 7.19 5.31 20.07
C ILE A 144 8.03 4.34 20.89
N LYS A 145 8.73 3.43 20.21
CA LYS A 145 9.78 2.59 20.80
C LYS A 145 11.13 2.98 20.25
N THR A 146 12.13 3.09 21.12
CA THR A 146 13.49 3.47 20.75
C THR A 146 14.47 2.31 20.93
N PHE A 147 15.57 2.30 20.15
CA PHE A 147 16.64 1.31 20.29
C PHE A 147 17.39 1.50 21.61
N ALA A 148 17.74 2.73 21.94
CA ALA A 148 18.42 3.11 23.17
C ALA A 148 17.48 3.87 24.11
N LYS A 149 17.83 3.95 25.39
CA LYS A 149 17.07 4.75 26.34
C LYS A 149 17.24 6.25 26.03
N VAL A 150 16.14 6.93 25.88
CA VAL A 150 16.08 8.40 25.78
C VAL A 150 15.44 8.89 27.09
N ASN A 151 16.06 9.80 27.79
CA ASN A 151 15.60 10.28 29.12
C ASN A 151 15.25 9.16 30.13
N GLY A 152 15.94 8.00 30.03
CA GLY A 152 15.75 6.86 30.93
C GLY A 152 14.68 5.85 30.51
N ALA A 153 13.84 6.15 29.53
CA ALA A 153 12.80 5.28 29.01
C ALA A 153 13.11 4.80 27.57
N LYS A 154 12.47 3.73 27.13
CA LYS A 154 12.53 3.20 25.76
C LYS A 154 11.20 3.26 25.04
N GLU A 155 10.13 3.46 25.77
CA GLU A 155 8.77 3.52 25.24
C GLU A 155 8.15 4.86 25.66
N PHE A 156 7.54 5.52 24.74
CA PHE A 156 6.92 6.81 24.92
C PHE A 156 5.54 6.78 24.28
N GLU A 157 4.58 7.39 24.94
CA GLU A 157 3.24 7.60 24.43
C GLU A 157 2.91 9.08 24.58
N GLY A 158 2.42 9.69 23.52
CA GLY A 158 2.11 11.11 23.53
C GLY A 158 1.54 11.60 22.21
N VAL A 159 1.08 12.84 22.20
CA VAL A 159 0.50 13.48 21.02
C VAL A 159 1.61 13.92 20.07
N LEU A 160 1.55 13.50 18.81
CA LEU A 160 2.48 13.94 17.77
C LEU A 160 2.26 15.43 17.46
N LYS A 161 3.20 16.29 17.84
CA LYS A 161 3.14 17.74 17.59
C LYS A 161 3.80 18.15 16.30
N ALA A 162 5.00 17.65 16.06
CA ALA A 162 5.78 18.01 14.89
C ALA A 162 6.71 16.84 14.45
N TYR A 163 7.07 16.85 13.21
CA TYR A 163 8.08 15.95 12.67
C TYR A 163 8.87 16.64 11.55
N ASP A 164 10.11 16.21 11.37
CA ASP A 164 10.94 16.55 10.22
C ASP A 164 11.71 15.33 9.71
N GLU A 165 12.65 15.52 8.78
CA GLU A 165 13.45 14.44 8.21
C GLU A 165 14.28 13.68 9.26
N ASN A 166 14.65 14.33 10.36
CA ASN A 166 15.60 13.81 11.35
C ASN A 166 14.98 13.58 12.72
N THR A 167 13.90 14.29 13.07
CA THR A 167 13.33 14.30 14.42
C THR A 167 11.82 14.14 14.42
N VAL A 168 11.32 13.66 15.54
CA VAL A 168 9.89 13.57 15.86
C VAL A 168 9.70 14.18 17.23
N THR A 169 8.76 15.11 17.37
CA THR A 169 8.41 15.77 18.63
C THR A 169 7.03 15.32 19.08
N ILE A 170 6.96 14.79 20.28
CA ILE A 170 5.71 14.38 20.94
C ILE A 170 5.52 15.18 22.24
N GLU A 171 4.28 15.40 22.60
CA GLU A 171 3.87 15.94 23.90
C GLU A 171 3.32 14.79 24.75
N LEU A 172 3.92 14.59 25.90
CA LEU A 172 3.49 13.59 26.88
C LEU A 172 2.23 14.07 27.65
N GLU A 173 1.65 13.21 28.46
CA GLU A 173 0.49 13.53 29.30
C GLU A 173 0.75 14.65 30.33
N ASP A 174 2.01 14.86 30.73
CA ASP A 174 2.45 15.91 31.63
C ASP A 174 2.75 17.25 30.94
N GLU A 175 2.31 17.42 29.68
CA GLU A 175 2.57 18.59 28.82
C GLU A 175 4.06 18.81 28.52
N THR A 176 4.92 17.81 28.79
CA THR A 176 6.34 17.87 28.46
C THR A 176 6.56 17.47 27.00
N GLU A 177 7.22 18.33 26.25
CA GLU A 177 7.63 18.00 24.88
C GLU A 177 8.95 17.22 24.87
N ILE A 178 8.97 16.13 24.13
CA ILE A 178 10.18 15.33 23.90
C ILE A 178 10.44 15.26 22.40
N THR A 179 11.67 15.62 22.00
CA THR A 179 12.14 15.46 20.63
C THR A 179 13.06 14.26 20.54
N ILE A 180 12.73 13.31 19.68
CA ILE A 180 13.46 12.05 19.48
C ILE A 180 14.00 12.01 18.06
N THR A 181 15.26 11.63 17.91
CA THR A 181 15.88 11.47 16.58
C THR A 181 15.30 10.24 15.87
N ARG A 182 14.89 10.36 14.62
CA ARG A 182 14.28 9.25 13.83
C ARG A 182 15.17 8.01 13.78
N LYS A 183 16.49 8.17 13.79
CA LYS A 183 17.46 7.07 13.80
C LYS A 183 17.41 6.23 15.09
N ASP A 184 16.99 6.85 16.17
CA ASP A 184 16.87 6.18 17.47
C ASP A 184 15.51 5.48 17.64
N ILE A 185 14.56 5.77 16.76
CA ILE A 185 13.22 5.17 16.76
C ILE A 185 13.28 3.79 16.12
N SER A 186 12.92 2.76 16.87
CA SER A 186 12.77 1.40 16.34
C SER A 186 11.39 1.17 15.75
N MET A 187 10.35 1.79 16.33
CA MET A 187 8.97 1.71 15.88
C MET A 187 8.19 2.94 16.34
N ILE A 188 7.35 3.45 15.46
CA ILE A 188 6.33 4.46 15.78
C ILE A 188 5.01 4.05 15.16
N ARG A 189 3.93 4.10 15.92
CA ARG A 189 2.57 3.75 15.47
C ARG A 189 1.53 4.59 16.19
N LEU A 190 0.29 4.61 15.69
CA LEU A 190 -0.81 5.18 16.44
C LEU A 190 -1.08 4.38 17.71
N ALA A 191 -1.29 5.07 18.83
CA ALA A 191 -1.63 4.45 20.09
C ALA A 191 -3.10 4.00 20.10
N PHE A 192 -3.38 2.91 20.81
CA PHE A 192 -4.73 2.46 21.07
C PHE A 192 -5.30 3.28 22.24
N ILE A 193 -6.32 4.06 21.99
CA ILE A 193 -7.13 4.67 23.05
C ILE A 193 -8.29 3.69 23.30
N TYR A 194 -8.31 3.08 24.48
CA TYR A 194 -9.41 2.25 24.97
C TYR A 194 -10.50 3.11 25.58
#